data_8fc3d89b0e62c2ad12bfb9d6bb1d12a8
#
_entry.id   8fc3d89b0e62c2ad12bfb9d6bb1d12a8
#
_cell.length_a   1.000
_cell.length_b   1.000
_cell.length_c   1.000
_cell.angle_alpha   90.00
_cell.angle_beta   90.00
_cell.angle_gamma   90.00
#
_symmetry.space_group_name_H-M   'P 1'
#
loop_
_entity.id
_entity.type
_entity.pdbx_description
1 polymer ?
#
loop_
_entity_poly.entity_id
_entity_poly.type
_entity_poly.pdbx_seq_one_letter_code
_entity_poly.pdbx_strand_id
1 'polypeptide(L)'
;MTTCFYTWLQSPVGPLLLVGSRNGLNYLSFSRGRHAVAVDPGWTEDGSFFQEEIRQLREYFAGERKTFSLTLRPEGTDFQKGVWSALQKIPYGETMSYKQLAERIGKPKAVRAVGAANGANPIPIIIPCHRVIGHDGSLTGFGGGLPLKRRLLELESRQLVLL
;
A
#
# COMPACT_ATOMS: atom_id res chain seq x y z
N MET A 1 -5.72 26.88 1.09
CA MET A 1 -6.10 25.49 0.89
C MET A 1 -5.15 24.83 -0.09
N THR A 2 -4.73 23.60 0.21
CA THR A 2 -3.82 22.88 -0.64
C THR A 2 -4.59 22.23 -1.79
N THR A 3 -4.15 22.47 -3.04
CA THR A 3 -4.76 21.85 -4.20
C THR A 3 -4.48 20.36 -4.21
N CYS A 4 -5.51 19.54 -4.40
CA CYS A 4 -5.42 18.11 -4.48
C CYS A 4 -5.50 17.68 -5.94
N PHE A 5 -4.57 16.83 -6.34
CA PHE A 5 -4.47 16.28 -7.70
C PHE A 5 -4.77 14.79 -7.70
N TYR A 6 -5.17 14.26 -8.83
CA TYR A 6 -5.32 12.84 -9.03
C TYR A 6 -4.96 12.42 -10.44
N THR A 7 -4.68 11.15 -10.60
CA THR A 7 -4.55 10.53 -11.94
C THR A 7 -4.79 9.03 -11.83
N TRP A 8 -5.11 8.41 -12.96
CA TRP A 8 -5.25 6.96 -13.06
C TRP A 8 -4.02 6.38 -13.74
N LEU A 9 -3.49 5.30 -13.18
CA LEU A 9 -2.39 4.53 -13.74
C LEU A 9 -2.87 3.12 -14.07
N GLN A 10 -2.70 2.70 -15.33
CA GLN A 10 -2.96 1.32 -15.70
C GLN A 10 -1.79 0.45 -15.25
N SER A 11 -2.10 -0.67 -14.62
CA SER A 11 -1.08 -1.55 -14.05
C SER A 11 -1.45 -3.03 -14.26
N PRO A 12 -0.48 -3.96 -14.02
CA PRO A 12 -0.78 -5.39 -14.08
C PRO A 12 -1.85 -5.85 -13.09
N VAL A 13 -2.12 -5.05 -12.06
CA VAL A 13 -3.16 -5.35 -11.07
C VAL A 13 -4.42 -4.51 -11.28
N GLY A 14 -4.57 -3.91 -12.46
CA GLY A 14 -5.71 -3.09 -12.82
C GLY A 14 -5.45 -1.60 -12.64
N PRO A 15 -6.49 -0.76 -12.87
CA PRO A 15 -6.34 0.69 -12.71
C PRO A 15 -6.04 1.05 -11.26
N LEU A 16 -5.07 1.96 -11.08
CA LEU A 16 -4.70 2.50 -9.77
C LEU A 16 -4.98 4.01 -9.77
N LEU A 17 -5.67 4.48 -8.75
CA LEU A 17 -5.92 5.91 -8.53
C LEU A 17 -4.85 6.46 -7.62
N LEU A 18 -4.15 7.49 -8.07
CA LEU A 18 -3.19 8.25 -7.27
C LEU A 18 -3.81 9.58 -6.88
N VAL A 19 -3.75 9.92 -5.61
CA VAL A 19 -4.28 11.19 -5.07
C VAL A 19 -3.24 11.82 -4.16
N GLY A 20 -2.95 13.09 -4.38
CA GLY A 20 -1.96 13.77 -3.56
C GLY A 20 -1.93 15.27 -3.77
N SER A 21 -1.05 15.91 -3.03
CA SER A 21 -0.81 17.34 -3.08
C SER A 21 0.68 17.62 -3.01
N ARG A 22 1.06 18.88 -2.94
CA ARG A 22 2.46 19.27 -2.74
C ARG A 22 3.08 18.66 -1.49
N ASN A 23 2.25 18.31 -0.50
CA ASN A 23 2.72 17.75 0.77
C ASN A 23 3.03 16.26 0.68
N GLY A 24 2.62 15.59 -0.38
CA GLY A 24 2.88 14.18 -0.60
C GLY A 24 1.69 13.41 -1.11
N LEU A 25 1.89 12.10 -1.28
CA LEU A 25 0.85 11.18 -1.75
C LEU A 25 -0.09 10.83 -0.59
N ASN A 26 -1.40 11.00 -0.80
CA ASN A 26 -2.41 10.70 0.21
C ASN A 26 -3.06 9.33 0.01
N TYR A 27 -3.30 8.95 -1.25
CA TYR A 27 -3.97 7.69 -1.57
C TYR A 27 -3.34 7.03 -2.80
N LEU A 28 -3.26 5.72 -2.73
CA LEU A 28 -3.17 4.82 -3.88
C LEU A 28 -4.34 3.86 -3.73
N SER A 29 -5.30 3.91 -4.64
CA SER A 29 -6.52 3.13 -4.50
C SER A 29 -6.72 2.21 -5.69
N PHE A 30 -7.11 0.96 -5.40
CA PHE A 30 -7.59 0.06 -6.45
C PHE A 30 -8.95 0.52 -6.93
N SER A 31 -9.27 0.24 -8.20
CA SER A 31 -10.56 0.64 -8.77
C SER A 31 -11.74 -0.12 -8.16
N ARG A 32 -11.47 -1.26 -7.52
CA ARG A 32 -12.45 -2.11 -6.86
C ARG A 32 -11.94 -2.48 -5.46
N GLY A 33 -12.87 -2.90 -4.60
CA GLY A 33 -12.51 -3.37 -3.27
C GLY A 33 -13.18 -2.56 -2.18
N ARG A 34 -12.95 -2.99 -0.94
CA ARG A 34 -13.64 -2.46 0.23
C ARG A 34 -13.37 -0.97 0.48
N HIS A 35 -12.16 -0.51 0.16
CA HIS A 35 -11.73 0.85 0.45
C HIS A 35 -11.41 1.63 -0.82
N ALA A 36 -12.07 1.30 -1.94
CA ALA A 36 -11.89 2.04 -3.18
C ALA A 36 -12.29 3.50 -2.97
N VAL A 37 -11.41 4.40 -3.37
CA VAL A 37 -11.60 5.85 -3.22
C VAL A 37 -12.31 6.39 -4.45
N ALA A 38 -13.35 7.19 -4.25
CA ALA A 38 -14.04 7.89 -5.33
C ALA A 38 -13.35 9.23 -5.59
N VAL A 39 -13.26 9.60 -6.86
CA VAL A 39 -12.70 10.91 -7.24
C VAL A 39 -13.62 12.03 -6.76
N ASP A 40 -13.07 12.95 -5.98
CA ASP A 40 -13.80 14.12 -5.51
C ASP A 40 -13.86 15.15 -6.63
N PRO A 41 -15.04 15.79 -6.88
CA PRO A 41 -15.17 16.83 -7.91
C PRO A 41 -14.24 18.02 -7.73
N GLY A 42 -13.76 18.26 -6.51
CA GLY A 42 -12.83 19.35 -6.21
C GLY A 42 -11.37 19.05 -6.55
N TRP A 43 -11.06 17.81 -6.94
CA TRP A 43 -9.70 17.44 -7.31
C TRP A 43 -9.41 17.74 -8.78
N THR A 44 -8.14 18.06 -9.08
CA THR A 44 -7.69 18.33 -10.43
C THR A 44 -6.96 17.12 -11.00
N GLU A 45 -7.36 16.65 -12.18
CA GLU A 45 -6.62 15.61 -12.86
C GLU A 45 -5.35 16.16 -13.47
N ASP A 46 -4.20 15.57 -13.10
CA ASP A 46 -2.91 15.98 -13.64
C ASP A 46 -1.91 14.83 -13.50
N GLY A 47 -1.77 14.04 -14.58
CA GLY A 47 -0.80 12.94 -14.61
C GLY A 47 0.63 13.41 -14.47
N SER A 48 0.96 14.61 -14.95
CA SER A 48 2.32 15.12 -14.87
C SER A 48 2.77 15.40 -13.43
N PHE A 49 1.81 15.64 -12.55
CA PHE A 49 2.08 15.84 -11.12
C PHE A 49 2.63 14.58 -10.45
N PHE A 50 2.29 13.40 -10.97
CA PHE A 50 2.66 12.11 -10.38
C PHE A 50 3.76 11.38 -11.15
N GLN A 51 4.61 12.08 -11.88
CA GLN A 51 5.64 11.45 -12.72
C GLN A 51 6.53 10.50 -11.92
N GLU A 52 6.96 10.90 -10.73
CA GLU A 52 7.85 10.08 -9.91
C GLU A 52 7.15 8.86 -9.34
N GLU A 53 5.92 9.02 -8.84
CA GLU A 53 5.12 7.92 -8.34
C GLU A 53 4.84 6.89 -9.43
N ILE A 54 4.46 7.35 -10.61
CA ILE A 54 4.18 6.49 -11.77
C ILE A 54 5.45 5.75 -12.20
N ARG A 55 6.59 6.45 -12.28
CA ARG A 55 7.86 5.83 -12.66
C ARG A 55 8.23 4.70 -11.70
N GLN A 56 8.17 4.97 -10.40
CA GLN A 56 8.54 3.99 -9.39
C GLN A 56 7.57 2.80 -9.36
N LEU A 57 6.28 3.03 -9.52
CA LEU A 57 5.31 1.94 -9.59
C LEU A 57 5.53 1.06 -10.82
N ARG A 58 5.82 1.65 -11.98
CA ARG A 58 6.15 0.89 -13.18
C ARG A 58 7.41 0.05 -13.00
N GLU A 59 8.43 0.61 -12.38
CA GLU A 59 9.65 -0.12 -12.06
C GLU A 59 9.39 -1.27 -11.10
N TYR A 60 8.53 -1.04 -10.10
CA TYR A 60 8.13 -2.10 -9.16
C TYR A 60 7.47 -3.27 -9.89
N PHE A 61 6.47 -2.99 -10.73
CA PHE A 61 5.77 -4.04 -11.47
C PHE A 61 6.65 -4.74 -12.49
N ALA A 62 7.68 -4.07 -12.99
CA ALA A 62 8.66 -4.66 -13.91
C ALA A 62 9.73 -5.49 -13.18
N GLY A 63 9.71 -5.51 -11.85
CA GLY A 63 10.72 -6.22 -11.06
C GLY A 63 12.06 -5.48 -10.94
N GLU A 64 12.08 -4.21 -11.30
CA GLU A 64 13.30 -3.39 -11.31
C GLU A 64 13.47 -2.57 -10.04
N ARG A 65 12.46 -2.52 -9.18
CA ARG A 65 12.47 -1.71 -7.96
C ARG A 65 11.88 -2.50 -6.80
N LYS A 66 12.61 -2.49 -5.68
CA LYS A 66 12.19 -3.18 -4.45
C LYS A 66 11.75 -2.22 -3.34
N THR A 67 12.18 -0.96 -3.39
CA THR A 67 11.83 0.04 -2.39
C THR A 67 11.35 1.32 -3.06
N PHE A 68 10.47 2.03 -2.36
CA PHE A 68 9.93 3.30 -2.86
C PHE A 68 10.60 4.47 -2.14
N SER A 69 10.86 5.54 -2.88
CA SER A 69 11.48 6.76 -2.39
C SER A 69 10.54 7.93 -2.68
N LEU A 70 9.43 7.97 -1.95
CA LEU A 70 8.33 8.92 -2.16
C LEU A 70 7.92 9.56 -0.84
N THR A 71 7.43 10.79 -0.92
CA THR A 71 6.85 11.47 0.24
C THR A 71 5.41 11.02 0.40
N LEU A 72 5.10 10.36 1.52
CA LEU A 72 3.77 9.84 1.81
C LEU A 72 3.11 10.64 2.92
N ARG A 73 1.82 10.92 2.74
CA ARG A 73 1.00 11.65 3.70
C ARG A 73 -0.31 10.90 3.96
N PRO A 74 -0.25 9.68 4.49
CA PRO A 74 -1.46 8.95 4.83
C PRO A 74 -2.17 9.63 5.99
N GLU A 75 -3.48 9.77 5.90
CA GLU A 75 -4.29 10.33 6.97
C GLU A 75 -4.91 9.22 7.80
N GLY A 76 -4.83 9.34 9.11
CA GLY A 76 -5.37 8.37 10.04
C GLY A 76 -5.04 8.73 11.48
N THR A 77 -5.44 7.84 12.39
CA THR A 77 -5.13 7.99 13.81
C THR A 77 -3.64 7.75 14.06
N ASP A 78 -3.15 8.16 15.22
CA ASP A 78 -1.75 7.90 15.60
C ASP A 78 -1.46 6.40 15.61
N PHE A 79 -2.42 5.59 16.09
CA PHE A 79 -2.27 4.13 16.08
C PHE A 79 -2.14 3.59 14.65
N GLN A 80 -3.03 4.02 13.74
CA GLN A 80 -2.98 3.61 12.35
C GLN A 80 -1.66 4.02 11.70
N LYS A 81 -1.22 5.25 11.89
CA LYS A 81 0.05 5.73 11.35
C LYS A 81 1.23 4.94 11.88
N GLY A 82 1.19 4.52 13.14
CA GLY A 82 2.21 3.67 13.73
C GLY A 82 2.27 2.29 13.07
N VAL A 83 1.12 1.70 12.79
CA VAL A 83 1.03 0.43 12.05
C VAL A 83 1.60 0.60 10.64
N TRP A 84 1.17 1.64 9.92
CA TRP A 84 1.61 1.87 8.55
C TRP A 84 3.12 2.16 8.47
N SER A 85 3.68 2.84 9.46
CA SER A 85 5.12 3.07 9.55
C SER A 85 5.87 1.74 9.74
N ALA A 86 5.36 0.87 10.59
CA ALA A 86 5.96 -0.45 10.82
C ALA A 86 5.87 -1.32 9.56
N LEU A 87 4.78 -1.23 8.80
CA LEU A 87 4.63 -1.96 7.53
C LEU A 87 5.74 -1.61 6.55
N GLN A 88 6.15 -0.36 6.49
CA GLN A 88 7.19 0.09 5.55
C GLN A 88 8.56 -0.52 5.85
N LYS A 89 8.73 -1.09 7.03
CA LYS A 89 9.98 -1.76 7.44
C LYS A 89 10.01 -3.24 7.09
N ILE A 90 8.92 -3.80 6.57
CA ILE A 90 8.91 -5.19 6.11
C ILE A 90 9.62 -5.25 4.76
N PRO A 91 10.75 -5.96 4.65
CA PRO A 91 11.52 -5.98 3.41
C PRO A 91 10.76 -6.63 2.25
N TYR A 92 11.12 -6.22 1.06
CA TYR A 92 10.63 -6.81 -0.18
C TYR A 92 10.88 -8.33 -0.18
N GLY A 93 9.85 -9.10 -0.52
CA GLY A 93 9.94 -10.55 -0.57
C GLY A 93 9.78 -11.26 0.76
N GLU A 94 9.59 -10.51 1.85
CA GLU A 94 9.38 -11.07 3.18
C GLU A 94 7.95 -10.85 3.63
N THR A 95 7.51 -11.66 4.58
CA THR A 95 6.19 -11.56 5.19
C THR A 95 6.30 -11.61 6.71
N MET A 96 5.28 -11.13 7.39
CA MET A 96 5.15 -11.33 8.83
C MET A 96 3.67 -11.56 9.19
N SER A 97 3.44 -12.13 10.36
CA SER A 97 2.09 -12.32 10.84
C SER A 97 1.55 -11.05 11.51
N TYR A 98 0.23 -10.98 11.65
CA TYR A 98 -0.42 -9.88 12.40
C TYR A 98 0.09 -9.83 13.84
N LYS A 99 0.34 -11.00 14.43
CA LYS A 99 0.87 -11.09 15.79
C LYS A 99 2.27 -10.48 15.87
N GLN A 100 3.14 -10.83 14.92
CA GLN A 100 4.50 -10.29 14.85
C GLN A 100 4.48 -8.77 14.65
N LEU A 101 3.56 -8.29 13.82
CA LEU A 101 3.41 -6.85 13.62
C LEU A 101 2.97 -6.14 14.90
N ALA A 102 2.00 -6.72 15.63
CA ALA A 102 1.56 -6.17 16.90
C ALA A 102 2.70 -6.13 17.93
N GLU A 103 3.50 -7.18 18.01
CA GLU A 103 4.67 -7.23 18.87
C GLU A 103 5.68 -6.14 18.49
N ARG A 104 5.89 -5.95 17.18
CA ARG A 104 6.88 -4.98 16.67
C ARG A 104 6.53 -3.55 17.01
N ILE A 105 5.24 -3.21 17.07
CA ILE A 105 4.80 -1.86 17.47
C ILE A 105 4.64 -1.72 18.99
N GLY A 106 5.02 -2.75 19.76
CA GLY A 106 4.95 -2.71 21.22
C GLY A 106 3.57 -2.90 21.79
N LYS A 107 2.63 -3.46 21.02
CA LYS A 107 1.24 -3.68 21.44
C LYS A 107 0.79 -5.12 21.13
N PRO A 108 1.42 -6.13 21.78
CA PRO A 108 1.17 -7.54 21.44
C PRO A 108 -0.27 -8.00 21.64
N LYS A 109 -1.05 -7.30 22.45
CA LYS A 109 -2.47 -7.62 22.69
C LYS A 109 -3.41 -6.98 21.69
N ALA A 110 -2.90 -6.10 20.80
CA ALA A 110 -3.71 -5.33 19.87
C ALA A 110 -3.81 -5.97 18.48
N VAL A 111 -3.76 -7.29 18.37
CA VAL A 111 -3.71 -7.99 17.08
C VAL A 111 -4.90 -7.64 16.19
N ARG A 112 -6.11 -7.57 16.74
CA ARG A 112 -7.31 -7.21 15.96
C ARG A 112 -7.25 -5.77 15.46
N ALA A 113 -6.84 -4.84 16.32
CA ALA A 113 -6.72 -3.44 15.95
C ALA A 113 -5.64 -3.24 14.90
N VAL A 114 -4.54 -3.99 15.01
CA VAL A 114 -3.46 -4.00 14.00
C VAL A 114 -4.00 -4.52 12.67
N GLY A 115 -4.78 -5.60 12.69
CA GLY A 115 -5.39 -6.12 11.47
C GLY A 115 -6.34 -5.13 10.81
N ALA A 116 -7.14 -4.42 11.59
CA ALA A 116 -8.04 -3.39 11.08
C ALA A 116 -7.26 -2.22 10.48
N ALA A 117 -6.19 -1.77 11.14
CA ALA A 117 -5.34 -0.69 10.63
C ALA A 117 -4.62 -1.12 9.35
N ASN A 118 -4.16 -2.37 9.28
CA ASN A 118 -3.54 -2.92 8.08
C ASN A 118 -4.52 -2.88 6.90
N GLY A 119 -5.77 -3.28 7.13
CA GLY A 119 -6.81 -3.26 6.10
C GLY A 119 -7.25 -1.86 5.69
N ALA A 120 -7.07 -0.87 6.55
CA ALA A 120 -7.43 0.53 6.29
C ALA A 120 -6.30 1.36 5.65
N ASN A 121 -5.19 0.73 5.30
CA ASN A 121 -4.04 1.38 4.69
C ASN A 121 -4.46 2.18 3.43
N PRO A 122 -4.25 3.51 3.41
CA PRO A 122 -4.67 4.33 2.27
C PRO A 122 -3.71 4.30 1.08
N ILE A 123 -2.50 3.74 1.24
CA ILE A 123 -1.48 3.72 0.19
C ILE A 123 -0.92 2.29 0.04
N PRO A 124 -1.77 1.31 -0.34
CA PRO A 124 -1.29 -0.06 -0.51
C PRO A 124 -0.20 -0.15 -1.58
N ILE A 125 0.51 -1.25 -1.62
CA ILE A 125 1.69 -1.49 -2.46
C ILE A 125 2.90 -0.72 -1.94
N ILE A 126 2.85 0.59 -1.88
CA ILE A 126 3.93 1.45 -1.38
C ILE A 126 4.09 1.26 0.13
N ILE A 127 2.98 1.30 0.87
CA ILE A 127 2.95 0.84 2.26
C ILE A 127 2.50 -0.62 2.21
N PRO A 128 3.41 -1.58 2.39
CA PRO A 128 3.20 -2.96 1.93
C PRO A 128 2.33 -3.81 2.87
N CYS A 129 1.07 -3.45 3.01
CA CYS A 129 0.13 -4.20 3.83
C CYS A 129 -0.11 -5.63 3.31
N HIS A 130 0.20 -5.90 2.04
CA HIS A 130 0.12 -7.25 1.47
C HIS A 130 1.15 -8.21 2.07
N ARG A 131 2.20 -7.71 2.73
CA ARG A 131 3.24 -8.53 3.37
C ARG A 131 2.85 -9.04 4.75
N VAL A 132 1.64 -8.71 5.23
CA VAL A 132 1.14 -9.24 6.49
C VAL A 132 0.15 -10.35 6.20
N ILE A 133 0.38 -11.53 6.77
CA ILE A 133 -0.39 -12.74 6.53
C ILE A 133 -0.80 -13.39 7.86
N GLY A 134 -1.71 -14.38 7.80
CA GLY A 134 -2.06 -15.15 8.99
C GLY A 134 -0.85 -15.92 9.54
N HIS A 135 -0.87 -16.24 10.82
CA HIS A 135 0.24 -16.95 11.47
C HIS A 135 0.47 -18.36 10.90
N ASP A 136 -0.56 -18.94 10.30
CA ASP A 136 -0.50 -20.23 9.61
C ASP A 136 -0.14 -20.12 8.14
N GLY A 137 0.21 -18.91 7.66
CA GLY A 137 0.52 -18.64 6.26
C GLY A 137 -0.68 -18.32 5.40
N SER A 138 -1.89 -18.32 5.98
CA SER A 138 -3.10 -18.02 5.20
C SER A 138 -3.17 -16.56 4.79
N LEU A 139 -3.75 -16.30 3.61
CA LEU A 139 -3.99 -14.93 3.15
C LEU A 139 -5.33 -14.46 3.70
N THR A 140 -5.29 -13.40 4.49
CA THR A 140 -6.47 -12.81 5.11
C THR A 140 -6.44 -11.30 4.94
N GLY A 141 -7.63 -10.70 4.92
CA GLY A 141 -7.83 -9.25 5.05
C GLY A 141 -7.00 -8.36 4.12
N PHE A 142 -7.48 -8.17 2.88
CA PHE A 142 -6.86 -7.20 1.99
C PHE A 142 -7.96 -6.39 1.29
N GLY A 143 -7.83 -5.05 1.34
CA GLY A 143 -8.84 -4.14 0.78
C GLY A 143 -9.07 -4.32 -0.72
N GLY A 144 -8.04 -4.65 -1.48
CA GLY A 144 -8.13 -4.93 -2.91
C GLY A 144 -8.59 -6.34 -3.26
N GLY A 145 -8.78 -7.20 -2.25
CA GLY A 145 -9.16 -8.59 -2.42
C GLY A 145 -7.99 -9.56 -2.35
N LEU A 146 -8.27 -10.80 -1.93
CA LEU A 146 -7.23 -11.81 -1.74
C LEU A 146 -6.48 -12.20 -3.04
N PRO A 147 -7.16 -12.28 -4.21
CA PRO A 147 -6.43 -12.56 -5.45
C PRO A 147 -5.35 -11.52 -5.75
N LEU A 148 -5.63 -10.26 -5.47
CA LEU A 148 -4.67 -9.17 -5.68
C LEU A 148 -3.51 -9.27 -4.69
N LYS A 149 -3.81 -9.55 -3.43
CA LYS A 149 -2.78 -9.79 -2.40
C LYS A 149 -1.84 -10.90 -2.82
N ARG A 150 -2.39 -12.01 -3.31
CA ARG A 150 -1.60 -13.15 -3.81
C ARG A 150 -0.70 -12.74 -4.97
N ARG A 151 -1.22 -11.98 -5.92
CA ARG A 151 -0.42 -11.51 -7.06
C ARG A 151 0.78 -10.68 -6.65
N LEU A 152 0.59 -9.78 -5.68
CA LEU A 152 1.68 -8.95 -5.18
C LEU A 152 2.75 -9.79 -4.48
N LEU A 153 2.33 -10.75 -3.66
CA LEU A 153 3.27 -11.66 -2.99
C LEU A 153 4.01 -12.53 -3.98
N GLU A 154 3.34 -13.06 -5.00
CA GLU A 154 3.96 -13.87 -6.05
C GLU A 154 4.95 -13.05 -6.87
N LEU A 155 4.61 -11.81 -7.20
CA LEU A 155 5.51 -10.91 -7.91
C LEU A 155 6.82 -10.73 -7.14
N GLU A 156 6.73 -10.43 -5.85
CA GLU A 156 7.91 -10.21 -5.02
C GLU A 156 8.72 -11.48 -4.83
N SER A 157 8.06 -12.61 -4.64
CA SER A 157 8.71 -13.91 -4.50
C SER A 157 9.41 -14.34 -5.78
N ARG A 158 8.75 -14.14 -6.93
CA ARG A 158 9.32 -14.50 -8.24
C ARG A 158 10.59 -13.71 -8.54
N GLN A 159 10.60 -12.43 -8.25
CA GLN A 159 11.76 -11.58 -8.51
C GLN A 159 12.97 -11.99 -7.65
N LEU A 160 12.74 -12.45 -6.42
CA LEU A 160 13.82 -12.95 -5.58
C LEU A 160 14.41 -14.25 -6.13
N VAL A 161 13.57 -15.13 -6.71
CA VAL A 161 14.03 -16.39 -7.29
C VAL A 161 14.87 -16.16 -8.54
N LEU A 162 14.55 -15.12 -9.32
CA LEU A 162 15.26 -14.81 -10.57
C LEU A 162 16.58 -14.07 -10.33
N LEU A 163 16.82 -13.60 -9.14
CA LEU A 163 18.07 -12.95 -8.77
C LEU A 163 19.08 -13.96 -8.26
#